data_751254302013827c03eed967cbc0bc90
#
_entry.id   751254302013827c03eed967cbc0bc90
#
_cell.length_a   1.000
_cell.length_b   1.000
_cell.length_c   1.000
_cell.angle_alpha   90.00
_cell.angle_beta   90.00
_cell.angle_gamma   90.00
#
_symmetry.space_group_name_H-M   'P 1'
#
loop_
_entity.id
_entity.type
_entity.pdbx_description
1 polymer ?
#
loop_
_entity_poly.entity_id
_entity_poly.type
_entity_poly.pdbx_seq_one_letter_code
_entity_poly.pdbx_strand_id
1 'polypeptide(L)'
;MKNKIYYNIINLVRYFYSKFVLEQLLSTLGNRPKCPLQEEEFLENSITEERREPSINPWLVTIPLVTAAFLFALNETIANVALPYIAGTISISRNESTWIVTSYLVASSIIIPAIGYLCKVFGRKKYFIFSIVLFTVASLLCGLSRSMPMIVISRFLQGIGGGAILPLVQAIMMEIFPQKEWGKAMSLYGFAFVIAPIVGPVIGGWLTENWSWPWIFLINAPVGLVCAVSLVKLIKDPPYAKKQANAKMDFFAFGMLVVWILLLQVVLDKGNDAGWFDASWVCWLMGISTTAGILFFYTQFKNKKDPLLDLRLLKNLNFLFGTLIQMVLLFVLIASAMLLPSMLQGLMGYTAFLGGVSMIPRGLGSLAGLIILVTVTGKVPEKISCFIGLVLIGVGGLLFGLLNMQISLSSVFLPNFLYGTGMVMSMTPVINLSCATLKKEDLTMGSSMQNLMKNLGASFGTSIATTCISRFSQMHQNMMVGYLNDLNPVYAERVHNATMHMAQYTDINTAHYMALNQMHFALLEQSTLWAFIDTFRIFALASFVIIPLLLLMKEVVNK
;
A
#
# COMPACT_ATOMS: atom_id res chain seq x y z
N MET A 1 11.53 30.04 -11.39
CA MET A 1 12.28 29.02 -10.65
C MET A 1 11.54 27.67 -10.54
N LYS A 2 10.21 27.64 -10.35
CA LYS A 2 9.40 26.42 -10.24
C LYS A 2 9.53 25.44 -11.42
N ASN A 3 9.49 25.91 -12.67
CA ASN A 3 9.53 25.03 -13.86
C ASN A 3 10.87 24.30 -14.08
N LYS A 4 11.97 24.83 -13.56
CA LYS A 4 13.30 24.23 -13.75
C LYS A 4 13.56 23.02 -12.86
N ILE A 5 12.93 22.99 -11.67
CA ILE A 5 13.03 21.87 -10.72
C ILE A 5 12.22 20.67 -11.23
N TYR A 6 11.03 20.92 -11.80
CA TYR A 6 10.18 19.87 -12.39
C TYR A 6 10.83 19.17 -13.58
N TYR A 7 11.43 19.97 -14.48
CA TYR A 7 12.13 19.43 -15.66
C TYR A 7 13.33 18.56 -15.27
N ASN A 8 14.02 18.94 -14.21
CA ASN A 8 15.17 18.19 -13.72
C ASN A 8 14.75 16.88 -13.01
N ILE A 9 13.63 16.86 -12.27
CA ILE A 9 13.13 15.65 -11.60
C ILE A 9 12.62 14.64 -12.64
N ILE A 10 11.87 15.07 -13.65
CA ILE A 10 11.39 14.20 -14.72
C ILE A 10 12.56 13.63 -15.55
N ASN A 11 13.55 14.45 -15.87
CA ASN A 11 14.75 14.01 -16.59
C ASN A 11 15.64 13.10 -15.74
N LEU A 12 15.71 13.31 -14.43
CA LEU A 12 16.45 12.45 -13.49
C LEU A 12 15.80 11.07 -13.40
N VAL A 13 14.49 11.02 -13.27
CA VAL A 13 13.72 9.74 -13.25
C VAL A 13 13.86 9.03 -14.60
N ARG A 14 13.79 9.75 -15.70
CA ARG A 14 13.94 9.21 -17.06
C ARG A 14 15.37 8.70 -17.34
N TYR A 15 16.37 9.42 -16.87
CA TYR A 15 17.79 9.07 -17.02
C TYR A 15 18.15 7.83 -16.17
N PHE A 16 17.69 7.75 -14.92
CA PHE A 16 17.92 6.59 -14.05
C PHE A 16 17.18 5.36 -14.54
N TYR A 17 15.92 5.50 -14.97
CA TYR A 17 15.13 4.38 -15.45
C TYR A 17 15.68 3.79 -16.76
N SER A 18 16.11 4.62 -17.72
CA SER A 18 16.64 4.14 -18.99
C SER A 18 18.05 3.56 -18.88
N LYS A 19 18.92 4.19 -18.11
CA LYS A 19 20.34 3.78 -18.04
C LYS A 19 20.55 2.56 -17.15
N PHE A 20 19.89 2.51 -15.99
CA PHE A 20 20.05 1.39 -15.04
C PHE A 20 19.40 0.10 -15.52
N VAL A 21 18.20 0.16 -16.10
CA VAL A 21 17.50 -1.01 -16.64
C VAL A 21 18.17 -1.51 -17.93
N LEU A 22 18.65 -0.59 -18.79
CA LEU A 22 19.31 -0.97 -20.05
C LEU A 22 20.74 -1.52 -19.84
N GLU A 23 21.55 -0.94 -18.94
CA GLU A 23 22.90 -1.44 -18.67
C GLU A 23 22.88 -2.82 -17.96
N GLN A 24 21.92 -3.07 -17.08
CA GLN A 24 21.76 -4.41 -16.49
C GLN A 24 21.23 -5.45 -17.51
N LEU A 25 20.37 -5.04 -18.43
CA LEU A 25 19.91 -5.89 -19.52
C LEU A 25 21.06 -6.26 -20.49
N LEU A 26 21.97 -5.35 -20.76
CA LEU A 26 23.11 -5.55 -21.67
C LEU A 26 24.25 -6.35 -21.02
N SER A 27 24.48 -6.19 -19.72
CA SER A 27 25.54 -6.96 -19.02
C SER A 27 25.21 -8.45 -18.83
N THR A 28 23.93 -8.82 -18.84
CA THR A 28 23.47 -10.22 -18.74
C THR A 28 23.49 -10.98 -20.07
N LEU A 29 23.66 -10.30 -21.20
CA LEU A 29 23.71 -10.90 -22.55
C LEU A 29 25.13 -11.38 -22.96
N GLY A 30 26.17 -11.09 -22.18
CA GLY A 30 27.58 -11.15 -22.59
C GLY A 30 28.42 -12.38 -22.18
N ASN A 31 28.00 -13.33 -21.34
CA ASN A 31 28.89 -14.40 -20.91
C ASN A 31 28.19 -15.76 -20.71
N ARG A 32 28.38 -16.66 -21.65
CA ARG A 32 28.17 -18.11 -21.45
C ARG A 32 29.53 -18.83 -21.41
N PRO A 33 29.88 -19.57 -20.36
CA PRO A 33 30.98 -20.53 -20.39
C PRO A 33 30.54 -21.87 -21.03
N LYS A 34 31.41 -22.45 -21.85
CA LYS A 34 31.28 -23.78 -22.45
C LYS A 34 31.61 -24.85 -21.39
N CYS A 35 30.79 -25.86 -21.24
CA CYS A 35 31.07 -27.05 -20.41
C CYS A 35 31.19 -28.32 -21.28
N PRO A 36 32.10 -29.25 -20.98
CA PRO A 36 32.41 -30.40 -21.82
C PRO A 36 31.46 -31.59 -21.63
N LEU A 37 31.27 -32.31 -22.71
CA LEU A 37 30.45 -33.50 -22.91
C LEU A 37 31.01 -34.72 -22.16
N GLN A 38 30.19 -35.39 -21.35
CA GLN A 38 30.16 -36.85 -21.15
C GLN A 38 29.35 -37.21 -19.90
N GLU A 39 28.04 -37.37 -20.09
CA GLU A 39 27.12 -38.15 -19.24
C GLU A 39 25.71 -38.15 -19.89
N GLU A 40 25.67 -38.47 -21.20
CA GLU A 40 24.47 -38.24 -22.02
C GLU A 40 23.48 -39.42 -22.08
N GLU A 41 23.73 -40.57 -21.53
CA GLU A 41 22.85 -41.73 -21.80
C GLU A 41 21.89 -42.13 -20.67
N PHE A 42 22.03 -41.59 -19.46
CA PHE A 42 21.10 -41.86 -18.34
C PHE A 42 20.11 -40.71 -18.03
N LEU A 43 20.33 -39.56 -18.61
CA LEU A 43 19.47 -38.37 -18.46
C LEU A 43 18.52 -38.17 -19.65
N GLU A 44 18.72 -38.82 -20.76
CA GLU A 44 17.93 -38.64 -21.99
C GLU A 44 16.51 -39.20 -21.91
N ASN A 45 16.23 -40.15 -21.04
CA ASN A 45 14.89 -40.72 -20.84
C ASN A 45 14.05 -40.06 -19.75
N SER A 46 14.59 -39.08 -19.00
CA SER A 46 13.84 -38.28 -18.05
C SER A 46 13.65 -36.81 -18.49
N ILE A 47 14.26 -36.40 -19.58
CA ILE A 47 14.27 -35.00 -20.09
C ILE A 47 13.40 -34.82 -21.34
N THR A 48 12.80 -35.88 -21.89
CA THR A 48 12.05 -35.83 -23.15
C THR A 48 10.62 -35.30 -23.05
N GLU A 49 10.16 -34.77 -21.91
CA GLU A 49 8.83 -34.13 -21.78
C GLU A 49 8.81 -32.65 -21.48
N GLU A 50 9.91 -31.96 -21.32
CA GLU A 50 9.92 -30.49 -21.38
C GLU A 50 10.52 -29.99 -22.69
N ARG A 51 9.81 -30.13 -23.81
CA ARG A 51 10.01 -29.24 -24.96
C ARG A 51 9.84 -27.82 -24.47
N ARG A 52 10.95 -27.16 -24.11
CA ARG A 52 11.00 -25.73 -23.90
C ARG A 52 10.57 -25.05 -25.19
N GLU A 53 9.30 -24.67 -25.28
CA GLU A 53 8.92 -23.65 -26.25
C GLU A 53 9.88 -22.45 -26.08
N PRO A 54 10.20 -21.70 -27.16
CA PRO A 54 11.19 -20.63 -27.11
C PRO A 54 10.88 -19.72 -25.91
N SER A 55 11.75 -19.73 -24.92
CA SER A 55 11.55 -19.03 -23.65
C SER A 55 11.63 -17.53 -23.93
N ILE A 56 10.47 -16.86 -23.88
CA ILE A 56 10.41 -15.40 -23.88
C ILE A 56 11.27 -14.94 -22.70
N ASN A 57 12.16 -14.00 -22.93
CA ASN A 57 13.00 -13.46 -21.86
C ASN A 57 12.12 -12.99 -20.70
N PRO A 58 12.27 -13.55 -19.47
CA PRO A 58 11.42 -13.20 -18.32
C PRO A 58 11.40 -11.70 -18.03
N TRP A 59 12.52 -10.99 -18.27
CA TRP A 59 12.63 -9.56 -18.06
C TRP A 59 11.74 -8.73 -18.99
N LEU A 60 11.49 -9.19 -20.23
CA LEU A 60 10.53 -8.52 -21.13
C LEU A 60 9.09 -8.61 -20.61
N VAL A 61 8.74 -9.73 -19.95
CA VAL A 61 7.41 -9.91 -19.34
C VAL A 61 7.28 -9.07 -18.07
N THR A 62 8.39 -8.88 -17.35
CA THR A 62 8.43 -8.14 -16.07
C THR A 62 8.03 -6.68 -16.26
N ILE A 63 8.43 -6.02 -17.34
CA ILE A 63 8.15 -4.59 -17.56
C ILE A 63 6.63 -4.30 -17.51
N PRO A 64 5.78 -4.90 -18.36
CA PRO A 64 4.34 -4.63 -18.31
C PRO A 64 3.67 -5.17 -17.03
N LEU A 65 4.19 -6.24 -16.40
CA LEU A 65 3.69 -6.73 -15.12
C LEU A 65 3.90 -5.72 -13.99
N VAL A 66 5.13 -5.23 -13.84
CA VAL A 66 5.47 -4.24 -12.81
C VAL A 66 4.78 -2.90 -13.07
N THR A 67 4.64 -2.50 -14.35
CA THR A 67 3.88 -1.29 -14.71
C THR A 67 2.41 -1.42 -14.33
N ALA A 68 1.77 -2.57 -14.55
CA ALA A 68 0.40 -2.80 -14.13
C ALA A 68 0.25 -2.77 -12.59
N ALA A 69 1.20 -3.37 -11.86
CA ALA A 69 1.24 -3.32 -10.39
C ALA A 69 1.42 -1.90 -9.87
N PHE A 70 2.30 -1.11 -10.49
CA PHE A 70 2.52 0.30 -10.18
C PHE A 70 1.25 1.13 -10.40
N LEU A 71 0.57 0.98 -11.54
CA LEU A 71 -0.69 1.69 -11.83
C LEU A 71 -1.77 1.38 -10.81
N PHE A 72 -1.92 0.11 -10.41
CA PHE A 72 -2.87 -0.28 -9.38
C PHE A 72 -2.56 0.42 -8.06
N ALA A 73 -1.34 0.29 -7.55
CA ALA A 73 -0.92 0.89 -6.29
C ALA A 73 -0.96 2.44 -6.32
N LEU A 74 -0.68 3.06 -7.46
CA LEU A 74 -0.80 4.50 -7.67
C LEU A 74 -2.26 4.95 -7.50
N ASN A 75 -3.21 4.19 -8.06
CA ASN A 75 -4.64 4.51 -8.00
C ASN A 75 -5.24 4.45 -6.58
N GLU A 76 -4.63 3.71 -5.66
CA GLU A 76 -5.05 3.68 -4.25
C GLU A 76 -4.84 5.04 -3.56
N THR A 77 -3.83 5.79 -3.98
CA THR A 77 -3.42 7.01 -3.26
C THR A 77 -3.61 8.30 -4.03
N ILE A 78 -3.53 8.26 -5.37
CA ILE A 78 -3.64 9.45 -6.22
C ILE A 78 -5.00 10.15 -6.07
N ALA A 79 -6.08 9.39 -5.86
CA ALA A 79 -7.43 9.93 -5.72
C ALA A 79 -7.61 10.76 -4.43
N ASN A 80 -6.88 10.44 -3.35
CA ASN A 80 -7.02 11.12 -2.06
C ASN A 80 -6.74 12.63 -2.16
N VAL A 81 -5.77 13.02 -2.97
CA VAL A 81 -5.39 14.44 -3.16
C VAL A 81 -6.45 15.21 -3.95
N ALA A 82 -7.15 14.53 -4.86
CA ALA A 82 -8.16 15.14 -5.71
C ALA A 82 -9.56 15.21 -5.06
N LEU A 83 -9.81 14.54 -3.92
CA LEU A 83 -11.12 14.51 -3.27
C LEU A 83 -11.76 15.88 -3.06
N PRO A 84 -11.05 16.92 -2.55
CA PRO A 84 -11.66 18.25 -2.38
C PRO A 84 -12.09 18.87 -3.71
N TYR A 85 -11.30 18.70 -4.77
CA TYR A 85 -11.59 19.22 -6.11
C TYR A 85 -12.77 18.49 -6.76
N ILE A 86 -12.82 17.16 -6.60
CA ILE A 86 -13.96 16.34 -7.05
C ILE A 86 -15.23 16.77 -6.32
N ALA A 87 -15.16 16.90 -4.98
CA ALA A 87 -16.30 17.33 -4.16
C ALA A 87 -16.84 18.69 -4.60
N GLY A 88 -15.97 19.68 -4.84
CA GLY A 88 -16.36 21.00 -5.35
C GLY A 88 -16.97 20.94 -6.75
N THR A 89 -16.41 20.11 -7.67
CA THR A 89 -16.90 20.04 -9.05
C THR A 89 -18.25 19.34 -9.17
N ILE A 90 -18.48 18.28 -8.38
CA ILE A 90 -19.72 17.48 -8.43
C ILE A 90 -20.76 17.99 -7.40
N SER A 91 -20.40 19.03 -6.60
CA SER A 91 -21.25 19.63 -5.56
C SER A 91 -21.71 18.63 -4.49
N ILE A 92 -20.76 17.85 -3.96
CA ILE A 92 -20.97 16.88 -2.86
C ILE A 92 -20.23 17.31 -1.59
N SER A 93 -20.68 16.82 -0.44
CA SER A 93 -20.00 17.06 0.83
C SER A 93 -18.64 16.34 0.90
N ARG A 94 -17.76 16.83 1.77
CA ARG A 94 -16.46 16.17 2.02
C ARG A 94 -16.64 14.73 2.53
N ASN A 95 -17.65 14.48 3.35
CA ASN A 95 -17.94 13.16 3.88
C ASN A 95 -18.42 12.18 2.79
N GLU A 96 -19.21 12.67 1.83
CA GLU A 96 -19.66 11.87 0.70
C GLU A 96 -18.50 11.54 -0.24
N SER A 97 -17.55 12.46 -0.44
CA SER A 97 -16.42 12.25 -1.33
C SER A 97 -15.52 11.08 -0.90
N THR A 98 -15.51 10.72 0.37
CA THR A 98 -14.73 9.55 0.86
C THR A 98 -15.20 8.23 0.25
N TRP A 99 -16.50 8.11 -0.14
CA TRP A 99 -17.00 6.92 -0.82
C TRP A 99 -16.32 6.62 -2.14
N ILE A 100 -15.70 7.63 -2.78
CA ILE A 100 -14.91 7.46 -4.01
C ILE A 100 -13.69 6.56 -3.76
N VAL A 101 -13.06 6.68 -2.60
CA VAL A 101 -11.91 5.85 -2.22
C VAL A 101 -12.39 4.53 -1.62
N THR A 102 -13.35 4.58 -0.71
CA THR A 102 -13.89 3.40 -0.02
C THR A 102 -14.47 2.38 -1.01
N SER A 103 -15.24 2.82 -2.02
CA SER A 103 -15.81 1.89 -3.01
C SER A 103 -14.76 1.10 -3.79
N TYR A 104 -13.63 1.72 -4.12
CA TYR A 104 -12.49 1.06 -4.77
C TYR A 104 -11.82 0.03 -3.85
N LEU A 105 -11.53 0.42 -2.59
CA LEU A 105 -10.89 -0.45 -1.61
C LEU A 105 -11.75 -1.66 -1.24
N VAL A 106 -13.05 -1.44 -1.04
CA VAL A 106 -14.03 -2.51 -0.78
C VAL A 106 -14.06 -3.50 -1.95
N ALA A 107 -14.22 -3.00 -3.17
CA ALA A 107 -14.30 -3.84 -4.37
C ALA A 107 -13.02 -4.66 -4.59
N SER A 108 -11.85 -4.05 -4.42
CA SER A 108 -10.57 -4.74 -4.52
C SER A 108 -10.40 -5.82 -3.43
N SER A 109 -10.81 -5.52 -2.20
CA SER A 109 -10.74 -6.48 -1.09
C SER A 109 -11.65 -7.69 -1.27
N ILE A 110 -12.83 -7.50 -1.88
CA ILE A 110 -13.80 -8.57 -2.17
C ILE A 110 -13.26 -9.52 -3.24
N ILE A 111 -12.63 -8.99 -4.31
CA ILE A 111 -12.21 -9.81 -5.44
C ILE A 111 -10.94 -10.62 -5.16
N ILE A 112 -10.05 -10.12 -4.30
CA ILE A 112 -8.76 -10.76 -4.01
C ILE A 112 -8.89 -12.23 -3.59
N PRO A 113 -9.75 -12.62 -2.65
CA PRO A 113 -9.91 -14.03 -2.26
C PRO A 113 -10.50 -14.92 -3.35
N ALA A 114 -11.28 -14.34 -4.27
CA ALA A 114 -11.89 -15.09 -5.38
C ALA A 114 -10.91 -15.37 -6.54
N ILE A 115 -9.74 -14.72 -6.58
CA ILE A 115 -8.79 -14.80 -7.69
C ILE A 115 -8.39 -16.25 -8.00
N GLY A 116 -8.05 -17.02 -6.97
CA GLY A 116 -7.65 -18.42 -7.14
C GLY A 116 -8.73 -19.25 -7.85
N TYR A 117 -9.99 -19.05 -7.48
CA TYR A 117 -11.12 -19.69 -8.12
C TYR A 117 -11.35 -19.17 -9.54
N LEU A 118 -11.35 -17.84 -9.73
CA LEU A 118 -11.58 -17.23 -11.04
C LEU A 118 -10.49 -17.63 -12.06
N CYS A 119 -9.26 -17.80 -11.62
CA CYS A 119 -8.17 -18.34 -12.43
C CYS A 119 -8.43 -19.80 -12.87
N LYS A 120 -8.99 -20.63 -11.98
CA LYS A 120 -9.38 -22.01 -12.34
C LYS A 120 -10.51 -22.04 -13.37
N VAL A 121 -11.50 -21.16 -13.24
CA VAL A 121 -12.69 -21.11 -14.13
C VAL A 121 -12.37 -20.52 -15.50
N PHE A 122 -11.67 -19.39 -15.54
CA PHE A 122 -11.44 -18.65 -16.80
C PHE A 122 -10.06 -18.92 -17.41
N GLY A 123 -9.13 -19.50 -16.67
CA GLY A 123 -7.71 -19.55 -16.99
C GLY A 123 -7.00 -18.28 -16.56
N ARG A 124 -5.79 -18.41 -16.02
CA ARG A 124 -5.07 -17.29 -15.36
C ARG A 124 -4.78 -16.13 -16.32
N LYS A 125 -4.24 -16.40 -17.51
CA LYS A 125 -3.95 -15.38 -18.52
C LYS A 125 -5.18 -14.59 -18.92
N LYS A 126 -6.28 -15.30 -19.26
CA LYS A 126 -7.52 -14.64 -19.71
C LYS A 126 -8.10 -13.76 -18.61
N TYR A 127 -8.13 -14.26 -17.38
CA TYR A 127 -8.63 -13.51 -16.24
C TYR A 127 -7.76 -12.29 -15.92
N PHE A 128 -6.44 -12.43 -15.99
CA PHE A 128 -5.52 -11.32 -15.76
C PHE A 128 -5.67 -10.20 -16.80
N ILE A 129 -5.73 -10.55 -18.09
CA ILE A 129 -5.96 -9.57 -19.17
C ILE A 129 -7.32 -8.89 -19.00
N PHE A 130 -8.38 -9.67 -18.70
CA PHE A 130 -9.70 -9.12 -18.42
C PHE A 130 -9.66 -8.11 -17.26
N SER A 131 -8.93 -8.42 -16.19
CA SER A 131 -8.78 -7.54 -15.02
C SER A 131 -8.11 -6.21 -15.38
N ILE A 132 -7.03 -6.23 -16.18
CA ILE A 132 -6.37 -5.02 -16.65
C ILE A 132 -7.27 -4.20 -17.57
N VAL A 133 -7.98 -4.85 -18.48
CA VAL A 133 -8.94 -4.17 -19.40
C VAL A 133 -10.08 -3.55 -18.59
N LEU A 134 -10.68 -4.28 -17.66
CA LEU A 134 -11.74 -3.77 -16.78
C LEU A 134 -11.25 -2.57 -15.96
N PHE A 135 -10.07 -2.66 -15.35
CA PHE A 135 -9.45 -1.57 -14.64
C PHE A 135 -9.26 -0.33 -15.52
N THR A 136 -8.77 -0.52 -16.75
CA THR A 136 -8.52 0.54 -17.72
C THR A 136 -9.80 1.22 -18.17
N VAL A 137 -10.82 0.44 -18.53
CA VAL A 137 -12.15 0.97 -18.95
C VAL A 137 -12.82 1.69 -17.78
N ALA A 138 -12.80 1.11 -16.59
CA ALA A 138 -13.36 1.74 -15.40
C ALA A 138 -12.61 3.05 -15.03
N SER A 139 -11.30 3.12 -15.28
CA SER A 139 -10.53 4.38 -15.14
C SER A 139 -11.03 5.46 -16.10
N LEU A 140 -11.30 5.12 -17.36
CA LEU A 140 -11.92 6.06 -18.30
C LEU A 140 -13.28 6.54 -17.81
N LEU A 141 -14.14 5.62 -17.32
CA LEU A 141 -15.44 5.98 -16.77
C LEU A 141 -15.33 6.89 -15.53
N CYS A 142 -14.34 6.66 -14.66
CA CYS A 142 -14.06 7.57 -13.55
C CYS A 142 -13.72 8.98 -14.03
N GLY A 143 -12.83 9.11 -15.02
CA GLY A 143 -12.44 10.42 -15.58
C GLY A 143 -13.57 11.14 -16.33
N LEU A 144 -14.56 10.40 -16.84
CA LEU A 144 -15.74 10.95 -17.53
C LEU A 144 -16.93 11.18 -16.60
N SER A 145 -16.80 10.89 -15.31
CA SER A 145 -17.91 10.97 -14.35
C SER A 145 -18.34 12.41 -14.08
N ARG A 146 -19.67 12.64 -14.06
CA ARG A 146 -20.30 13.95 -13.80
C ARG A 146 -21.22 13.92 -12.57
N SER A 147 -21.35 12.79 -11.91
CA SER A 147 -22.20 12.63 -10.73
C SER A 147 -21.57 11.66 -9.74
N MET A 148 -21.93 11.79 -8.46
CA MET A 148 -21.44 10.91 -7.41
C MET A 148 -21.76 9.43 -7.66
N PRO A 149 -23.01 9.01 -8.01
CA PRO A 149 -23.26 7.60 -8.29
C PRO A 149 -22.40 7.04 -9.43
N MET A 150 -22.17 7.84 -10.48
CA MET A 150 -21.37 7.42 -11.64
C MET A 150 -19.91 7.17 -11.22
N ILE A 151 -19.30 8.08 -10.47
CA ILE A 151 -17.89 7.91 -10.04
C ILE A 151 -17.75 6.75 -9.05
N VAL A 152 -18.68 6.58 -8.11
CA VAL A 152 -18.66 5.49 -7.11
C VAL A 152 -18.81 4.12 -7.80
N ILE A 153 -19.74 3.97 -8.75
CA ILE A 153 -19.90 2.73 -9.52
C ILE A 153 -18.66 2.47 -10.36
N SER A 154 -18.11 3.49 -11.02
CA SER A 154 -16.90 3.37 -11.83
C SER A 154 -15.69 2.97 -10.98
N ARG A 155 -15.55 3.54 -9.79
CA ARG A 155 -14.50 3.17 -8.81
C ARG A 155 -14.69 1.74 -8.29
N PHE A 156 -15.92 1.32 -8.06
CA PHE A 156 -16.22 -0.07 -7.69
C PHE A 156 -15.79 -1.05 -8.78
N LEU A 157 -16.15 -0.78 -10.04
CA LEU A 157 -15.70 -1.59 -11.19
C LEU A 157 -14.17 -1.58 -11.35
N GLN A 158 -13.54 -0.41 -11.14
CA GLN A 158 -12.09 -0.27 -11.17
C GLN A 158 -11.43 -1.11 -10.07
N GLY A 159 -12.02 -1.17 -8.87
CA GLY A 159 -11.57 -2.01 -7.76
C GLY A 159 -11.67 -3.50 -8.07
N ILE A 160 -12.76 -3.95 -8.72
CA ILE A 160 -12.89 -5.35 -9.18
C ILE A 160 -11.77 -5.73 -10.16
N GLY A 161 -11.50 -4.87 -11.15
CA GLY A 161 -10.40 -5.12 -12.09
C GLY A 161 -9.04 -5.05 -11.42
N GLY A 162 -8.81 -4.00 -10.63
CA GLY A 162 -7.54 -3.71 -9.98
C GLY A 162 -7.11 -4.74 -8.94
N GLY A 163 -8.04 -5.21 -8.10
CA GLY A 163 -7.73 -6.11 -6.98
C GLY A 163 -7.05 -7.42 -7.39
N ALA A 164 -7.26 -7.87 -8.64
CA ALA A 164 -6.58 -9.05 -9.16
C ALA A 164 -5.15 -8.80 -9.63
N ILE A 165 -4.78 -7.55 -9.92
CA ILE A 165 -3.50 -7.23 -10.57
C ILE A 165 -2.31 -7.61 -9.68
N LEU A 166 -2.26 -7.12 -8.45
CA LEU A 166 -1.11 -7.37 -7.56
C LEU A 166 -0.85 -8.86 -7.28
N PRO A 167 -1.87 -9.65 -6.86
CA PRO A 167 -1.66 -11.07 -6.60
C PRO A 167 -1.20 -11.86 -7.84
N LEU A 168 -1.75 -11.52 -9.00
CA LEU A 168 -1.40 -12.21 -10.24
C LEU A 168 -0.02 -11.81 -10.75
N VAL A 169 0.36 -10.54 -10.66
CA VAL A 169 1.72 -10.10 -10.97
C VAL A 169 2.73 -10.82 -10.08
N GLN A 170 2.50 -10.86 -8.77
CA GLN A 170 3.36 -11.56 -7.81
C GLN A 170 3.50 -13.05 -8.17
N ALA A 171 2.37 -13.74 -8.40
CA ALA A 171 2.38 -15.17 -8.73
C ALA A 171 3.08 -15.46 -10.07
N ILE A 172 2.79 -14.66 -11.11
CA ILE A 172 3.40 -14.83 -12.44
C ILE A 172 4.91 -14.57 -12.36
N MET A 173 5.35 -13.53 -11.67
CA MET A 173 6.78 -13.25 -11.53
C MET A 173 7.53 -14.37 -10.80
N MET A 174 6.98 -14.91 -9.72
CA MET A 174 7.59 -16.06 -9.02
C MET A 174 7.64 -17.34 -9.87
N GLU A 175 6.77 -17.45 -10.86
CA GLU A 175 6.73 -18.60 -11.74
C GLU A 175 7.70 -18.51 -12.92
N ILE A 176 7.78 -17.33 -13.56
CA ILE A 176 8.66 -17.13 -14.73
C ILE A 176 10.14 -17.04 -14.37
N PHE A 177 10.46 -16.68 -13.11
CA PHE A 177 11.83 -16.62 -12.62
C PHE A 177 12.21 -17.87 -11.83
N PRO A 178 13.46 -18.38 -11.98
CA PRO A 178 13.96 -19.42 -11.11
C PRO A 178 14.08 -18.87 -9.67
N GLN A 179 13.95 -19.75 -8.68
CA GLN A 179 13.93 -19.36 -7.27
C GLN A 179 15.19 -18.56 -6.83
N LYS A 180 16.35 -18.85 -7.47
CA LYS A 180 17.61 -18.11 -7.24
C LYS A 180 17.53 -16.62 -7.65
N GLU A 181 16.63 -16.26 -8.56
CA GLU A 181 16.47 -14.90 -9.07
C GLU A 181 15.24 -14.17 -8.47
N TRP A 182 14.45 -14.85 -7.62
CA TRP A 182 13.29 -14.24 -6.98
C TRP A 182 13.63 -12.94 -6.23
N GLY A 183 14.79 -12.92 -5.55
CA GLY A 183 15.23 -11.71 -4.85
C GLY A 183 15.29 -10.48 -5.75
N LYS A 184 15.82 -10.60 -6.97
CA LYS A 184 15.90 -9.50 -7.94
C LYS A 184 14.53 -9.15 -8.52
N ALA A 185 13.77 -10.13 -8.97
CA ALA A 185 12.46 -9.95 -9.57
C ALA A 185 11.47 -9.32 -8.55
N MET A 186 11.40 -9.89 -7.35
CA MET A 186 10.52 -9.39 -6.29
C MET A 186 10.96 -8.04 -5.73
N SER A 187 12.26 -7.70 -5.78
CA SER A 187 12.72 -6.37 -5.43
C SER A 187 12.12 -5.29 -6.34
N LEU A 188 12.03 -5.56 -7.65
CA LEU A 188 11.42 -4.62 -8.59
C LEU A 188 9.90 -4.50 -8.37
N TYR A 189 9.22 -5.61 -8.09
CA TYR A 189 7.80 -5.61 -7.70
C TYR A 189 7.57 -4.83 -6.41
N GLY A 190 8.34 -5.13 -5.36
CA GLY A 190 8.25 -4.45 -4.06
C GLY A 190 8.55 -2.96 -4.15
N PHE A 191 9.56 -2.57 -4.95
CA PHE A 191 9.86 -1.16 -5.24
C PHE A 191 8.68 -0.44 -5.90
N ALA A 192 8.11 -1.02 -6.96
CA ALA A 192 6.96 -0.43 -7.66
C ALA A 192 5.77 -0.23 -6.72
N PHE A 193 5.53 -1.21 -5.83
CA PHE A 193 4.46 -1.15 -4.84
C PHE A 193 4.69 -0.08 -3.76
N VAL A 194 5.94 0.08 -3.29
CA VAL A 194 6.28 1.06 -2.24
C VAL A 194 6.37 2.48 -2.78
N ILE A 195 6.86 2.66 -4.03
CA ILE A 195 7.03 3.99 -4.63
C ILE A 195 5.69 4.60 -5.08
N ALA A 196 4.73 3.78 -5.49
CA ALA A 196 3.45 4.25 -6.03
C ALA A 196 2.66 5.14 -5.06
N PRO A 197 2.47 4.79 -3.77
CA PRO A 197 1.82 5.65 -2.79
C PRO A 197 2.55 6.97 -2.51
N ILE A 198 3.85 7.04 -2.81
CA ILE A 198 4.68 8.23 -2.62
C ILE A 198 4.52 9.18 -3.82
N VAL A 199 4.56 8.61 -5.02
CA VAL A 199 4.46 9.36 -6.28
C VAL A 199 3.01 9.79 -6.55
N GLY A 200 2.03 9.01 -6.07
CA GLY A 200 0.60 9.28 -6.26
C GLY A 200 0.18 10.69 -5.87
N PRO A 201 0.40 11.14 -4.62
CA PRO A 201 0.05 12.49 -4.19
C PRO A 201 0.77 13.58 -4.98
N VAL A 202 2.03 13.38 -5.37
CA VAL A 202 2.81 14.36 -6.14
C VAL A 202 2.24 14.53 -7.54
N ILE A 203 2.04 13.42 -8.27
CA ILE A 203 1.46 13.43 -9.62
C ILE A 203 0.00 13.88 -9.56
N GLY A 204 -0.77 13.36 -8.58
CA GLY A 204 -2.18 13.71 -8.40
C GLY A 204 -2.40 15.18 -8.13
N GLY A 205 -1.60 15.78 -7.23
CA GLY A 205 -1.62 17.21 -6.94
C GLY A 205 -1.28 18.03 -8.18
N TRP A 206 -0.19 17.68 -8.87
CA TRP A 206 0.22 18.39 -10.09
C TRP A 206 -0.83 18.35 -11.20
N LEU A 207 -1.40 17.15 -11.47
CA LEU A 207 -2.45 17.00 -12.49
C LEU A 207 -3.70 17.80 -12.13
N THR A 208 -4.09 17.78 -10.85
CA THR A 208 -5.31 18.45 -10.40
C THR A 208 -5.18 19.96 -10.41
N GLU A 209 -4.00 20.50 -10.06
CA GLU A 209 -3.75 21.95 -10.04
C GLU A 209 -3.53 22.54 -11.44
N ASN A 210 -2.84 21.82 -12.34
CA ASN A 210 -2.42 22.38 -13.65
C ASN A 210 -3.36 21.99 -14.80
N TRP A 211 -4.07 20.87 -14.69
CA TRP A 211 -5.01 20.41 -15.73
C TRP A 211 -6.42 20.33 -15.16
N SER A 212 -6.81 19.17 -14.62
CA SER A 212 -8.07 18.97 -13.94
C SER A 212 -8.09 17.59 -13.25
N TRP A 213 -8.94 17.40 -12.24
CA TRP A 213 -9.01 16.13 -11.50
C TRP A 213 -9.32 14.88 -12.36
N PRO A 214 -10.09 14.91 -13.47
CA PRO A 214 -10.31 13.72 -14.29
C PRO A 214 -9.03 13.07 -14.80
N TRP A 215 -7.98 13.85 -15.02
CA TRP A 215 -6.71 13.35 -15.55
C TRP A 215 -6.00 12.36 -14.63
N ILE A 216 -6.27 12.39 -13.31
CA ILE A 216 -5.71 11.39 -12.39
C ILE A 216 -6.19 9.96 -12.73
N PHE A 217 -7.37 9.83 -13.35
CA PHE A 217 -7.91 8.57 -13.82
C PHE A 217 -7.56 8.31 -15.29
N LEU A 218 -7.66 9.33 -16.14
CA LEU A 218 -7.43 9.21 -17.58
C LEU A 218 -6.00 8.79 -17.93
N ILE A 219 -5.01 9.16 -17.13
CA ILE A 219 -3.59 8.77 -17.34
C ILE A 219 -3.39 7.25 -17.32
N ASN A 220 -4.26 6.51 -16.62
CA ASN A 220 -4.18 5.05 -16.57
C ASN A 220 -4.60 4.37 -17.88
N ALA A 221 -5.43 5.04 -18.69
CA ALA A 221 -6.01 4.43 -19.89
C ALA A 221 -4.96 4.07 -20.96
N PRO A 222 -4.10 4.99 -21.41
CA PRO A 222 -3.08 4.65 -22.41
C PRO A 222 -2.07 3.62 -21.88
N VAL A 223 -1.65 3.75 -20.62
CA VAL A 223 -0.66 2.84 -20.04
C VAL A 223 -1.27 1.45 -19.81
N GLY A 224 -2.50 1.37 -19.29
CA GLY A 224 -3.21 0.12 -19.10
C GLY A 224 -3.47 -0.62 -20.41
N LEU A 225 -3.80 0.11 -21.49
CA LEU A 225 -3.97 -0.47 -22.83
C LEU A 225 -2.65 -1.08 -23.35
N VAL A 226 -1.55 -0.34 -23.23
CA VAL A 226 -0.22 -0.85 -23.64
C VAL A 226 0.16 -2.08 -22.82
N CYS A 227 -0.09 -2.08 -21.51
CA CYS A 227 0.13 -3.25 -20.65
C CYS A 227 -0.71 -4.45 -21.12
N ALA A 228 -2.02 -4.25 -21.34
CA ALA A 228 -2.92 -5.33 -21.77
C ALA A 228 -2.45 -5.95 -23.09
N VAL A 229 -2.17 -5.13 -24.11
CA VAL A 229 -1.71 -5.60 -25.44
C VAL A 229 -0.37 -6.34 -25.34
N SER A 230 0.57 -5.82 -24.56
CA SER A 230 1.88 -6.46 -24.35
C SER A 230 1.73 -7.82 -23.67
N LEU A 231 0.90 -7.92 -22.62
CA LEU A 231 0.70 -9.14 -21.84
C LEU A 231 -0.07 -10.22 -22.62
N VAL A 232 -0.98 -9.83 -23.53
CA VAL A 232 -1.62 -10.79 -24.46
C VAL A 232 -0.59 -11.58 -25.26
N LYS A 233 0.47 -10.90 -25.72
CA LYS A 233 1.53 -11.52 -26.54
C LYS A 233 2.59 -12.25 -25.71
N LEU A 234 2.92 -11.73 -24.53
CA LEU A 234 4.06 -12.17 -23.73
C LEU A 234 3.73 -13.28 -22.73
N ILE A 235 2.51 -13.33 -22.15
CA ILE A 235 2.16 -14.34 -21.15
C ILE A 235 1.65 -15.60 -21.83
N LYS A 236 2.17 -16.75 -21.38
CA LYS A 236 1.66 -18.10 -21.69
C LYS A 236 1.22 -18.78 -20.41
N ASP A 237 0.06 -19.43 -20.40
CA ASP A 237 -0.41 -20.21 -19.26
C ASP A 237 0.29 -21.57 -19.23
N PRO A 238 0.90 -21.98 -18.11
CA PRO A 238 1.36 -23.34 -17.93
C PRO A 238 0.16 -24.31 -17.85
N PRO A 239 0.38 -25.63 -18.05
CA PRO A 239 -0.70 -26.61 -18.08
C PRO A 239 -1.62 -26.59 -16.86
N TYR A 240 -1.05 -26.39 -15.65
CA TYR A 240 -1.81 -26.36 -14.39
C TYR A 240 -2.62 -25.06 -14.19
N ALA A 241 -2.29 -23.97 -14.87
CA ALA A 241 -3.00 -22.69 -14.79
C ALA A 241 -4.05 -22.51 -15.89
N LYS A 242 -4.26 -23.55 -16.73
CA LYS A 242 -5.34 -23.55 -17.75
C LYS A 242 -6.70 -23.77 -17.10
N LYS A 243 -7.75 -23.38 -17.82
CA LYS A 243 -9.14 -23.57 -17.42
C LYS A 243 -9.44 -25.00 -16.99
N GLN A 244 -10.05 -25.18 -15.82
CA GLN A 244 -10.53 -26.47 -15.31
C GLN A 244 -12.05 -26.58 -15.56
N ALA A 245 -12.48 -27.62 -16.30
CA ALA A 245 -13.89 -27.76 -16.73
C ALA A 245 -14.88 -27.99 -15.57
N ASN A 246 -14.41 -28.51 -14.42
CA ASN A 246 -15.27 -28.92 -13.29
C ASN A 246 -15.11 -28.06 -12.03
N ALA A 247 -14.51 -26.87 -12.11
CA ALA A 247 -14.41 -25.98 -10.97
C ALA A 247 -15.81 -25.47 -10.56
N LYS A 248 -16.25 -25.79 -9.33
CA LYS A 248 -17.53 -25.34 -8.77
C LYS A 248 -17.27 -24.24 -7.74
N MET A 249 -17.97 -23.13 -7.87
CA MET A 249 -17.93 -22.04 -6.89
C MET A 249 -18.85 -22.33 -5.72
N ASP A 250 -18.35 -22.18 -4.52
CA ASP A 250 -19.17 -22.11 -3.32
C ASP A 250 -19.73 -20.68 -3.17
N PHE A 251 -20.90 -20.44 -3.79
CA PHE A 251 -21.54 -19.12 -3.78
C PHE A 251 -21.93 -18.68 -2.36
N PHE A 252 -22.23 -19.63 -1.45
CA PHE A 252 -22.55 -19.28 -0.08
C PHE A 252 -21.30 -18.76 0.63
N ALA A 253 -20.18 -19.48 0.55
CA ALA A 253 -18.92 -19.03 1.11
C ALA A 253 -18.46 -17.68 0.52
N PHE A 254 -18.63 -17.48 -0.79
CA PHE A 254 -18.32 -16.21 -1.42
C PHE A 254 -19.23 -15.07 -0.93
N GLY A 255 -20.52 -15.32 -0.78
CA GLY A 255 -21.45 -14.34 -0.21
C GLY A 255 -21.10 -13.95 1.22
N MET A 256 -20.73 -14.92 2.08
CA MET A 256 -20.30 -14.64 3.45
C MET A 256 -18.98 -13.83 3.47
N LEU A 257 -18.03 -14.15 2.60
CA LEU A 257 -16.80 -13.38 2.43
C LEU A 257 -17.09 -11.92 2.05
N VAL A 258 -17.97 -11.71 1.06
CA VAL A 258 -18.35 -10.36 0.60
C VAL A 258 -18.95 -9.57 1.75
N VAL A 259 -19.93 -10.14 2.46
CA VAL A 259 -20.58 -9.48 3.60
C VAL A 259 -19.55 -9.17 4.69
N TRP A 260 -18.69 -10.13 5.04
CA TRP A 260 -17.65 -9.94 6.05
C TRP A 260 -16.73 -8.77 5.72
N ILE A 261 -16.11 -8.80 4.53
CA ILE A 261 -15.11 -7.78 4.13
C ILE A 261 -15.77 -6.42 3.94
N LEU A 262 -16.94 -6.36 3.26
CA LEU A 262 -17.64 -5.10 3.00
C LEU A 262 -17.99 -4.40 4.32
N LEU A 263 -18.65 -5.12 5.23
CA LEU A 263 -19.10 -4.52 6.49
C LEU A 263 -17.90 -4.17 7.41
N LEU A 264 -16.88 -5.03 7.45
CA LEU A 264 -15.65 -4.73 8.19
C LEU A 264 -14.98 -3.47 7.66
N GLN A 265 -14.87 -3.32 6.34
CA GLN A 265 -14.25 -2.15 5.72
C GLN A 265 -15.03 -0.86 6.01
N VAL A 266 -16.37 -0.91 5.93
CA VAL A 266 -17.23 0.24 6.27
C VAL A 266 -17.07 0.63 7.74
N VAL A 267 -17.03 -0.35 8.65
CA VAL A 267 -16.82 -0.09 10.09
C VAL A 267 -15.44 0.51 10.34
N LEU A 268 -14.38 0.00 9.71
CA LEU A 268 -13.03 0.54 9.86
C LEU A 268 -12.91 1.97 9.31
N ASP A 269 -13.59 2.29 8.21
CA ASP A 269 -13.52 3.58 7.55
C ASP A 269 -14.35 4.67 8.26
N LYS A 270 -15.54 4.30 8.76
CA LYS A 270 -16.51 5.24 9.37
C LYS A 270 -16.65 5.15 10.89
N GLY A 271 -16.07 4.13 11.50
CA GLY A 271 -16.21 3.87 12.93
C GLY A 271 -15.69 5.02 13.79
N ASN A 272 -14.55 5.61 13.42
CA ASN A 272 -13.99 6.74 14.16
C ASN A 272 -14.90 7.97 14.13
N ASP A 273 -15.48 8.30 12.98
CA ASP A 273 -16.38 9.46 12.82
C ASP A 273 -17.68 9.27 13.63
N ALA A 274 -18.10 8.01 13.83
CA ALA A 274 -19.29 7.66 14.58
C ALA A 274 -19.04 7.44 16.09
N GLY A 275 -17.82 7.61 16.58
CA GLY A 275 -17.47 7.29 17.98
C GLY A 275 -17.37 5.78 18.26
N TRP A 276 -17.17 4.95 17.24
CA TRP A 276 -17.06 3.48 17.33
C TRP A 276 -18.33 2.85 17.91
N PHE A 277 -18.20 2.08 18.99
CA PHE A 277 -19.29 1.29 19.58
C PHE A 277 -20.35 2.15 20.32
N ASP A 278 -20.17 3.46 20.41
CA ASP A 278 -21.21 4.36 20.92
C ASP A 278 -22.37 4.49 19.91
N ALA A 279 -22.10 4.28 18.62
CA ALA A 279 -23.12 4.27 17.59
C ALA A 279 -23.73 2.88 17.38
N SER A 280 -25.02 2.72 17.57
CA SER A 280 -25.73 1.43 17.45
C SER A 280 -25.55 0.77 16.09
N TRP A 281 -25.49 1.54 15.00
CA TRP A 281 -25.30 0.98 13.66
C TRP A 281 -23.93 0.34 13.48
N VAL A 282 -22.86 0.87 14.11
CA VAL A 282 -21.51 0.27 14.10
C VAL A 282 -21.52 -1.09 14.79
N CYS A 283 -22.20 -1.17 15.95
CA CYS A 283 -22.35 -2.43 16.68
C CYS A 283 -23.05 -3.50 15.84
N TRP A 284 -24.15 -3.13 15.17
CA TRP A 284 -24.88 -4.05 14.28
C TRP A 284 -24.04 -4.51 13.10
N LEU A 285 -23.38 -3.58 12.39
CA LEU A 285 -22.53 -3.93 11.26
C LEU A 285 -21.36 -4.81 11.67
N MET A 286 -20.72 -4.51 12.82
CA MET A 286 -19.62 -5.33 13.34
C MET A 286 -20.10 -6.72 13.74
N GLY A 287 -21.28 -6.85 14.38
CA GLY A 287 -21.90 -8.12 14.72
C GLY A 287 -22.19 -8.97 13.49
N ILE A 288 -22.81 -8.39 12.46
CA ILE A 288 -23.10 -9.08 11.19
C ILE A 288 -21.79 -9.46 10.48
N SER A 289 -20.82 -8.54 10.41
CA SER A 289 -19.50 -8.79 9.82
C SER A 289 -18.79 -9.96 10.51
N THR A 290 -18.72 -9.95 11.83
CA THR A 290 -18.07 -11.01 12.61
C THR A 290 -18.75 -12.37 12.40
N THR A 291 -20.09 -12.38 12.40
CA THR A 291 -20.88 -13.60 12.15
C THR A 291 -20.63 -14.14 10.74
N ALA A 292 -20.64 -13.27 9.73
CA ALA A 292 -20.34 -13.65 8.35
C ALA A 292 -18.90 -14.18 8.20
N GLY A 293 -17.93 -13.58 8.89
CA GLY A 293 -16.55 -14.07 8.93
C GLY A 293 -16.43 -15.46 9.56
N ILE A 294 -17.08 -15.69 10.70
CA ILE A 294 -17.09 -17.02 11.36
C ILE A 294 -17.71 -18.06 10.42
N LEU A 295 -18.85 -17.76 9.81
CA LEU A 295 -19.51 -18.67 8.85
C LEU A 295 -18.63 -18.92 7.62
N PHE A 296 -17.97 -17.89 7.08
CA PHE A 296 -17.01 -18.06 5.99
C PHE A 296 -15.88 -19.02 6.37
N PHE A 297 -15.18 -18.80 7.48
CA PHE A 297 -14.10 -19.70 7.92
C PHE A 297 -14.62 -21.12 8.20
N TYR A 298 -15.79 -21.27 8.80
CA TYR A 298 -16.41 -22.58 9.01
C TYR A 298 -16.62 -23.33 7.68
N THR A 299 -17.14 -22.64 6.64
CA THR A 299 -17.32 -23.25 5.31
C THR A 299 -15.99 -23.66 4.67
N GLN A 300 -14.94 -22.83 4.81
CA GLN A 300 -13.60 -23.16 4.29
C GLN A 300 -12.98 -24.38 4.98
N PHE A 301 -13.17 -24.56 6.28
CA PHE A 301 -12.71 -25.75 7.00
C PHE A 301 -13.48 -27.02 6.60
N LYS A 302 -14.79 -26.90 6.33
CA LYS A 302 -15.65 -28.02 5.93
C LYS A 302 -15.44 -28.42 4.47
N ASN A 303 -15.26 -27.47 3.57
CA ASN A 303 -15.10 -27.71 2.13
C ASN A 303 -13.63 -28.02 1.78
N LYS A 304 -13.29 -29.33 1.74
CA LYS A 304 -11.92 -29.79 1.53
C LYS A 304 -11.51 -29.89 0.05
N LYS A 305 -12.47 -29.90 -0.90
CA LYS A 305 -12.16 -30.19 -2.33
C LYS A 305 -11.78 -28.94 -3.13
N ASP A 306 -12.55 -27.85 -3.03
CA ASP A 306 -12.34 -26.61 -3.77
C ASP A 306 -12.62 -25.38 -2.88
N PRO A 307 -11.79 -25.09 -1.85
CA PRO A 307 -11.98 -23.92 -1.01
C PRO A 307 -11.68 -22.63 -1.79
N LEU A 308 -12.39 -21.52 -1.47
CA LEU A 308 -12.09 -20.19 -2.00
C LEU A 308 -10.72 -19.68 -1.52
N LEU A 309 -10.42 -19.94 -0.23
CA LEU A 309 -9.12 -19.73 0.36
C LEU A 309 -8.62 -21.05 0.94
N ASP A 310 -7.49 -21.53 0.49
CA ASP A 310 -6.91 -22.75 1.05
C ASP A 310 -6.18 -22.47 2.37
N LEU A 311 -6.93 -22.56 3.48
CA LEU A 311 -6.40 -22.35 4.82
C LEU A 311 -5.31 -23.37 5.21
N ARG A 312 -5.13 -24.46 4.44
CA ARG A 312 -4.05 -25.43 4.67
C ARG A 312 -2.68 -24.81 4.45
N LEU A 313 -2.60 -23.77 3.62
CA LEU A 313 -1.35 -23.02 3.40
C LEU A 313 -0.85 -22.38 4.70
N LEU A 314 -1.76 -22.00 5.62
CA LEU A 314 -1.40 -21.44 6.93
C LEU A 314 -0.75 -22.46 7.88
N LYS A 315 -0.85 -23.77 7.60
CA LYS A 315 -0.11 -24.80 8.36
C LYS A 315 1.40 -24.69 8.11
N ASN A 316 1.79 -24.12 6.99
CA ASN A 316 3.19 -23.78 6.71
C ASN A 316 3.57 -22.55 7.52
N LEU A 317 4.41 -22.73 8.54
CA LEU A 317 4.81 -21.67 9.47
C LEU A 317 5.53 -20.51 8.76
N ASN A 318 6.33 -20.78 7.72
CA ASN A 318 6.96 -19.73 6.93
C ASN A 318 5.92 -18.86 6.23
N PHE A 319 4.91 -19.49 5.63
CA PHE A 319 3.84 -18.78 4.96
C PHE A 319 2.99 -17.98 5.95
N LEU A 320 2.63 -18.57 7.09
CA LEU A 320 1.85 -17.92 8.15
C LEU A 320 2.57 -16.67 8.69
N PHE A 321 3.81 -16.85 9.17
CA PHE A 321 4.57 -15.73 9.75
C PHE A 321 4.90 -14.66 8.70
N GLY A 322 5.28 -15.05 7.49
CA GLY A 322 5.53 -14.11 6.41
C GLY A 322 4.28 -13.30 6.04
N THR A 323 3.10 -13.92 6.03
CA THR A 323 1.83 -13.23 5.75
C THR A 323 1.46 -12.26 6.86
N LEU A 324 1.66 -12.63 8.13
CA LEU A 324 1.45 -11.72 9.28
C LEU A 324 2.42 -10.54 9.27
N ILE A 325 3.69 -10.77 8.97
CA ILE A 325 4.68 -9.70 8.83
C ILE A 325 4.27 -8.73 7.71
N GLN A 326 3.84 -9.24 6.55
CA GLN A 326 3.36 -8.41 5.44
C GLN A 326 2.12 -7.57 5.84
N MET A 327 1.19 -8.15 6.60
CA MET A 327 0.02 -7.44 7.14
C MET A 327 0.46 -6.23 7.97
N VAL A 328 1.41 -6.41 8.91
CA VAL A 328 1.89 -5.32 9.76
C VAL A 328 2.74 -4.31 8.97
N LEU A 329 3.53 -4.76 7.99
CA LEU A 329 4.27 -3.84 7.12
C LEU A 329 3.33 -2.89 6.37
N LEU A 330 2.23 -3.40 5.82
CA LEU A 330 1.24 -2.56 5.13
C LEU A 330 0.43 -1.69 6.10
N PHE A 331 0.09 -2.20 7.28
CA PHE A 331 -0.46 -1.43 8.38
C PHE A 331 0.38 -0.18 8.67
N VAL A 332 1.69 -0.35 8.83
CA VAL A 332 2.63 0.73 9.14
C VAL A 332 2.85 1.65 7.93
N LEU A 333 2.98 1.09 6.71
CA LEU A 333 3.25 1.84 5.49
C LEU A 333 2.14 2.84 5.17
N ILE A 334 0.89 2.35 5.07
CA ILE A 334 -0.24 3.17 4.63
C ILE A 334 -0.61 4.20 5.70
N ALA A 335 -0.63 3.78 6.97
CA ALA A 335 -0.87 4.70 8.08
C ALA A 335 0.15 5.85 8.10
N SER A 336 1.44 5.55 8.04
CA SER A 336 2.49 6.59 8.06
C SER A 336 2.48 7.49 6.80
N ALA A 337 2.08 6.94 5.64
CA ALA A 337 1.94 7.72 4.41
C ALA A 337 0.76 8.71 4.47
N MET A 338 -0.27 8.41 5.26
CA MET A 338 -1.40 9.30 5.52
C MET A 338 -1.06 10.34 6.62
N LEU A 339 -0.40 9.90 7.70
CA LEU A 339 -0.16 10.72 8.89
C LEU A 339 0.72 11.92 8.62
N LEU A 340 1.86 11.75 7.94
CA LEU A 340 2.83 12.82 7.77
C LEU A 340 2.28 13.99 6.93
N PRO A 341 1.69 13.79 5.74
CA PRO A 341 1.05 14.90 5.02
C PRO A 341 -0.09 15.53 5.80
N SER A 342 -0.89 14.75 6.53
CA SER A 342 -1.99 15.28 7.36
C SER A 342 -1.48 16.20 8.48
N MET A 343 -0.38 15.81 9.13
CA MET A 343 0.28 16.64 10.15
C MET A 343 0.83 17.94 9.55
N LEU A 344 1.56 17.87 8.43
CA LEU A 344 2.15 19.05 7.80
C LEU A 344 1.08 20.03 7.28
N GLN A 345 0.01 19.52 6.67
CA GLN A 345 -1.06 20.35 6.14
C GLN A 345 -1.99 20.90 7.22
N GLY A 346 -2.38 20.04 8.16
CA GLY A 346 -3.39 20.37 9.18
C GLY A 346 -2.86 21.21 10.33
N LEU A 347 -1.61 21.00 10.77
CA LEU A 347 -1.01 21.71 11.91
C LEU A 347 -0.03 22.80 11.49
N MET A 348 0.73 22.59 10.43
CA MET A 348 1.84 23.49 10.09
C MET A 348 1.53 24.37 8.87
N GLY A 349 0.31 24.30 8.32
CA GLY A 349 -0.14 25.13 7.22
C GLY A 349 0.57 24.91 5.89
N TYR A 350 1.26 23.77 5.72
CA TYR A 350 1.89 23.42 4.43
C TYR A 350 0.82 23.18 3.36
N THR A 351 1.13 23.56 2.12
CA THR A 351 0.26 23.25 0.97
C THR A 351 0.22 21.74 0.70
N ALA A 352 -0.82 21.27 0.03
CA ALA A 352 -0.94 19.85 -0.36
C ALA A 352 0.27 19.38 -1.19
N PHE A 353 0.78 20.25 -2.06
CA PHE A 353 2.00 20.00 -2.84
C PHE A 353 3.23 19.78 -1.95
N LEU A 354 3.46 20.65 -0.97
CA LEU A 354 4.59 20.50 -0.03
C LEU A 354 4.44 19.26 0.84
N GLY A 355 3.21 18.92 1.24
CA GLY A 355 2.90 17.65 1.90
C GLY A 355 3.29 16.43 1.04
N GLY A 356 3.02 16.49 -0.27
CA GLY A 356 3.49 15.47 -1.22
C GLY A 356 5.02 15.44 -1.38
N VAL A 357 5.66 16.61 -1.50
CA VAL A 357 7.13 16.74 -1.59
C VAL A 357 7.83 16.16 -0.37
N SER A 358 7.24 16.27 0.82
CA SER A 358 7.79 15.68 2.05
C SER A 358 7.95 14.16 1.98
N MET A 359 7.24 13.49 1.05
CA MET A 359 7.34 12.04 0.81
C MET A 359 8.48 11.65 -0.16
N ILE A 360 9.07 12.60 -0.90
CA ILE A 360 10.16 12.30 -1.85
C ILE A 360 11.32 11.55 -1.20
N PRO A 361 11.80 11.93 0.01
CA PRO A 361 12.89 11.19 0.67
C PRO A 361 12.56 9.71 0.92
N ARG A 362 11.28 9.37 1.14
CA ARG A 362 10.83 7.97 1.26
C ARG A 362 11.00 7.22 -0.05
N GLY A 363 10.70 7.87 -1.19
CA GLY A 363 10.95 7.33 -2.52
C GLY A 363 12.43 7.09 -2.80
N LEU A 364 13.28 8.06 -2.45
CA LEU A 364 14.74 7.93 -2.57
C LEU A 364 15.28 6.80 -1.68
N GLY A 365 14.76 6.67 -0.46
CA GLY A 365 15.07 5.56 0.42
C GLY A 365 14.66 4.21 -0.17
N SER A 366 13.47 4.14 -0.81
CA SER A 366 13.01 2.91 -1.48
C SER A 366 13.92 2.52 -2.65
N LEU A 367 14.43 3.50 -3.43
CA LEU A 367 15.44 3.26 -4.45
C LEU A 367 16.75 2.73 -3.85
N ALA A 368 17.21 3.34 -2.76
CA ALA A 368 18.40 2.87 -2.06
C ALA A 368 18.21 1.43 -1.56
N GLY A 369 17.07 1.12 -0.95
CA GLY A 369 16.70 -0.22 -0.53
C GLY A 369 16.69 -1.23 -1.68
N LEU A 370 16.16 -0.85 -2.85
CA LEU A 370 16.19 -1.67 -4.06
C LEU A 370 17.63 -1.98 -4.50
N ILE A 371 18.48 -0.95 -4.59
CA ILE A 371 19.88 -1.12 -5.00
C ILE A 371 20.61 -2.03 -4.02
N ILE A 372 20.43 -1.83 -2.72
CA ILE A 372 21.02 -2.67 -1.68
C ILE A 372 20.55 -4.12 -1.87
N LEU A 373 19.25 -4.37 -1.98
CA LEU A 373 18.73 -5.73 -2.14
C LEU A 373 19.28 -6.43 -3.40
N VAL A 374 19.28 -5.74 -4.54
CA VAL A 374 19.80 -6.32 -5.79
C VAL A 374 21.28 -6.70 -5.68
N THR A 375 22.08 -5.89 -5.00
CA THR A 375 23.54 -6.15 -4.83
C THR A 375 23.84 -7.21 -3.77
N VAL A 376 22.96 -7.37 -2.79
CA VAL A 376 23.13 -8.27 -1.64
C VAL A 376 22.43 -9.62 -1.86
N THR A 377 21.47 -9.71 -2.79
CA THR A 377 20.76 -10.95 -3.12
C THR A 377 21.75 -12.06 -3.49
N GLY A 378 21.61 -13.22 -2.84
CA GLY A 378 22.49 -14.38 -3.02
C GLY A 378 23.79 -14.33 -2.20
N LYS A 379 24.13 -13.20 -1.54
CA LYS A 379 25.32 -13.06 -0.69
C LYS A 379 24.97 -13.03 0.81
N VAL A 380 23.81 -12.47 1.13
CA VAL A 380 23.35 -12.33 2.51
C VAL A 380 22.00 -13.05 2.65
N PRO A 381 21.80 -13.77 3.77
CA PRO A 381 20.53 -14.41 4.08
C PRO A 381 19.35 -13.42 4.03
N GLU A 382 18.23 -13.82 3.42
CA GLU A 382 17.05 -12.96 3.27
C GLU A 382 16.48 -12.51 4.62
N LYS A 383 16.61 -13.33 5.67
CA LYS A 383 16.25 -12.97 7.04
C LYS A 383 17.00 -11.75 7.57
N ILE A 384 18.30 -11.67 7.30
CA ILE A 384 19.14 -10.55 7.77
C ILE A 384 18.72 -9.26 7.07
N SER A 385 18.49 -9.31 5.76
CA SER A 385 17.98 -8.16 5.00
C SER A 385 16.64 -7.67 5.55
N CYS A 386 15.72 -8.60 5.84
CA CYS A 386 14.42 -8.29 6.43
C CYS A 386 14.55 -7.70 7.84
N PHE A 387 15.42 -8.28 8.69
CA PHE A 387 15.68 -7.78 10.04
C PHE A 387 16.19 -6.34 10.02
N ILE A 388 17.19 -6.05 9.19
CA ILE A 388 17.72 -4.68 9.01
C ILE A 388 16.61 -3.75 8.54
N GLY A 389 15.79 -4.18 7.58
CA GLY A 389 14.67 -3.39 7.08
C GLY A 389 13.65 -3.04 8.16
N LEU A 390 13.25 -4.00 9.00
CA LEU A 390 12.32 -3.77 10.12
C LEU A 390 12.90 -2.80 11.15
N VAL A 391 14.19 -2.92 11.46
CA VAL A 391 14.88 -1.99 12.35
C VAL A 391 14.92 -0.58 11.76
N LEU A 392 15.20 -0.43 10.47
CA LEU A 392 15.20 0.89 9.80
C LEU A 392 13.82 1.55 9.84
N ILE A 393 12.73 0.78 9.63
CA ILE A 393 11.35 1.28 9.76
C ILE A 393 11.08 1.75 11.19
N GLY A 394 11.43 0.92 12.18
CA GLY A 394 11.25 1.25 13.60
C GLY A 394 12.02 2.51 14.01
N VAL A 395 13.29 2.60 13.64
CA VAL A 395 14.12 3.80 13.91
C VAL A 395 13.58 5.03 13.20
N GLY A 396 13.20 4.92 11.91
CA GLY A 396 12.57 6.02 11.18
C GLY A 396 11.28 6.50 11.86
N GLY A 397 10.44 5.57 12.34
CA GLY A 397 9.23 5.89 13.09
C GLY A 397 9.51 6.57 14.44
N LEU A 398 10.53 6.15 15.17
CA LEU A 398 10.94 6.83 16.41
C LEU A 398 11.48 8.24 16.15
N LEU A 399 12.21 8.46 15.05
CA LEU A 399 12.68 9.80 14.66
C LEU A 399 11.52 10.74 14.32
N PHE A 400 10.42 10.24 13.73
CA PHE A 400 9.19 11.02 13.62
C PHE A 400 8.61 11.43 14.98
N GLY A 401 8.83 10.63 16.02
CA GLY A 401 8.46 10.94 17.39
C GLY A 401 9.28 12.05 18.07
N LEU A 402 10.28 12.63 17.38
CA LEU A 402 11.10 13.76 17.85
C LEU A 402 10.76 15.09 17.17
N LEU A 403 9.74 15.11 16.31
CA LEU A 403 9.33 16.31 15.58
C LEU A 403 8.65 17.33 16.50
N ASN A 404 8.71 18.61 16.13
CA ASN A 404 8.08 19.74 16.83
C ASN A 404 7.33 20.65 15.85
N MET A 405 6.67 21.70 16.34
CA MET A 405 5.91 22.64 15.50
C MET A 405 6.79 23.48 14.54
N GLN A 406 8.08 23.56 14.76
CA GLN A 406 9.01 24.39 13.98
C GLN A 406 9.86 23.56 13.01
N ILE A 407 9.36 22.40 12.57
CA ILE A 407 10.11 21.55 11.62
C ILE A 407 10.18 22.15 10.22
N SER A 408 11.38 22.04 9.66
CA SER A 408 11.60 22.24 8.24
C SER A 408 11.41 20.93 7.46
N LEU A 409 11.20 21.03 6.14
CA LEU A 409 11.14 19.84 5.28
C LEU A 409 12.42 18.99 5.35
N SER A 410 13.57 19.58 5.71
CA SER A 410 14.82 18.85 5.93
C SER A 410 14.78 17.93 7.15
N SER A 411 14.03 18.28 8.19
CA SER A 411 13.91 17.46 9.41
C SER A 411 13.18 16.13 9.16
N VAL A 412 12.27 16.09 8.19
CA VAL A 412 11.54 14.87 7.82
C VAL A 412 12.30 14.02 6.78
N PHE A 413 13.45 14.50 6.28
CA PHE A 413 14.23 13.80 5.26
C PHE A 413 14.73 12.44 5.77
N LEU A 414 15.52 12.44 6.84
CA LEU A 414 16.15 11.23 7.36
C LEU A 414 15.11 10.18 7.81
N PRO A 415 14.08 10.52 8.61
CA PRO A 415 13.04 9.55 8.99
C PRO A 415 12.38 8.90 7.79
N ASN A 416 11.98 9.68 6.78
CA ASN A 416 11.36 9.16 5.56
C ASN A 416 12.30 8.29 4.73
N PHE A 417 13.57 8.70 4.60
CA PHE A 417 14.56 7.93 3.85
C PHE A 417 14.79 6.54 4.47
N LEU A 418 14.96 6.48 5.79
CA LEU A 418 15.10 5.21 6.54
C LEU A 418 13.85 4.34 6.38
N TYR A 419 12.68 4.96 6.44
CA TYR A 419 11.41 4.28 6.29
C TYR A 419 11.27 3.63 4.91
N GLY A 420 11.56 4.38 3.84
CA GLY A 420 11.51 3.86 2.47
C GLY A 420 12.51 2.73 2.23
N THR A 421 13.76 2.91 2.68
CA THR A 421 14.81 1.88 2.59
C THR A 421 14.39 0.61 3.33
N GLY A 422 13.92 0.76 4.57
CA GLY A 422 13.48 -0.35 5.40
C GLY A 422 12.30 -1.12 4.82
N MET A 423 11.33 -0.41 4.21
CA MET A 423 10.16 -1.03 3.60
C MET A 423 10.54 -1.99 2.47
N VAL A 424 11.39 -1.56 1.52
CA VAL A 424 11.81 -2.42 0.42
C VAL A 424 12.68 -3.57 0.92
N MET A 425 13.59 -3.29 1.87
CA MET A 425 14.46 -4.31 2.47
C MET A 425 13.71 -5.33 3.34
N SER A 426 12.50 -5.03 3.82
CA SER A 426 11.66 -5.97 4.58
C SER A 426 10.67 -6.70 3.68
N MET A 427 9.94 -5.97 2.84
CA MET A 427 8.80 -6.49 2.07
C MET A 427 9.22 -7.60 1.13
N THR A 428 10.28 -7.37 0.35
CA THR A 428 10.75 -8.33 -0.67
C THR A 428 11.25 -9.65 -0.07
N PRO A 429 12.18 -9.66 0.92
CA PRO A 429 12.62 -10.91 1.53
C PRO A 429 11.51 -11.69 2.22
N VAL A 430 10.56 -11.00 2.86
CA VAL A 430 9.41 -11.68 3.51
C VAL A 430 8.52 -12.36 2.49
N ILE A 431 8.27 -11.75 1.33
CA ILE A 431 7.52 -12.39 0.25
C ILE A 431 8.25 -13.67 -0.20
N ASN A 432 9.55 -13.57 -0.45
CA ASN A 432 10.37 -14.71 -0.89
C ASN A 432 10.36 -15.84 0.15
N LEU A 433 10.70 -15.54 1.41
CA LEU A 433 10.75 -16.52 2.50
C LEU A 433 9.39 -17.21 2.74
N SER A 434 8.30 -16.47 2.60
CA SER A 434 6.95 -17.02 2.81
C SER A 434 6.53 -17.93 1.66
N CYS A 435 6.91 -17.63 0.42
CA CYS A 435 6.54 -18.41 -0.78
C CYS A 435 7.53 -19.51 -1.12
N ALA A 436 8.78 -19.46 -0.61
CA ALA A 436 9.85 -20.41 -0.96
C ALA A 436 9.51 -21.89 -0.67
N THR A 437 8.61 -22.13 0.28
CA THR A 437 8.17 -23.46 0.68
C THR A 437 6.85 -23.90 0.04
N LEU A 438 6.24 -23.04 -0.79
CA LEU A 438 5.01 -23.34 -1.51
C LEU A 438 5.29 -24.05 -2.84
N LYS A 439 4.35 -24.90 -3.27
CA LYS A 439 4.36 -25.48 -4.61
C LYS A 439 3.99 -24.41 -5.64
N LYS A 440 4.50 -24.55 -6.87
CA LYS A 440 4.18 -23.62 -7.98
C LYS A 440 2.67 -23.47 -8.23
N GLU A 441 1.91 -24.55 -8.06
CA GLU A 441 0.45 -24.59 -8.21
C GLU A 441 -0.27 -23.72 -7.17
N ASP A 442 0.31 -23.62 -5.95
CA ASP A 442 -0.25 -22.89 -4.81
C ASP A 442 0.13 -21.41 -4.80
N LEU A 443 1.08 -20.97 -5.64
CA LEU A 443 1.58 -19.59 -5.64
C LEU A 443 0.47 -18.55 -5.90
N THR A 444 -0.47 -18.85 -6.80
CA THR A 444 -1.59 -17.94 -7.10
C THR A 444 -2.52 -17.80 -5.89
N MET A 445 -2.85 -18.90 -5.21
CA MET A 445 -3.69 -18.88 -4.01
C MET A 445 -2.93 -18.22 -2.84
N GLY A 446 -1.65 -18.55 -2.67
CA GLY A 446 -0.79 -17.96 -1.65
C GLY A 446 -0.64 -16.45 -1.82
N SER A 447 -0.36 -15.97 -3.05
CA SER A 447 -0.26 -14.54 -3.33
C SER A 447 -1.59 -13.81 -3.10
N SER A 448 -2.72 -14.41 -3.45
CA SER A 448 -4.05 -13.86 -3.16
C SER A 448 -4.27 -13.70 -1.66
N MET A 449 -3.93 -14.73 -0.88
CA MET A 449 -4.05 -14.70 0.58
C MET A 449 -3.15 -13.65 1.24
N GLN A 450 -1.89 -13.52 0.77
CA GLN A 450 -0.98 -12.48 1.22
C GLN A 450 -1.52 -11.08 0.89
N ASN A 451 -2.05 -10.87 -0.32
CA ASN A 451 -2.60 -9.57 -0.70
C ASN A 451 -3.89 -9.23 0.06
N LEU A 452 -4.74 -10.22 0.37
CA LEU A 452 -5.88 -10.00 1.27
C LEU A 452 -5.40 -9.50 2.64
N MET A 453 -4.42 -10.17 3.25
CA MET A 453 -3.90 -9.78 4.56
C MET A 453 -3.21 -8.42 4.52
N LYS A 454 -2.50 -8.10 3.43
CA LYS A 454 -1.94 -6.75 3.20
C LYS A 454 -3.04 -5.68 3.17
N ASN A 455 -4.13 -5.89 2.43
CA ASN A 455 -5.25 -4.95 2.37
C ASN A 455 -5.93 -4.78 3.73
N LEU A 456 -6.17 -5.86 4.45
CA LEU A 456 -6.69 -5.77 5.83
C LEU A 456 -5.73 -4.98 6.72
N GLY A 457 -4.41 -5.25 6.62
CA GLY A 457 -3.39 -4.49 7.35
C GLY A 457 -3.45 -3.00 7.04
N ALA A 458 -3.55 -2.61 5.77
CA ALA A 458 -3.69 -1.22 5.34
C ALA A 458 -4.93 -0.55 5.94
N SER A 459 -6.08 -1.23 5.89
CA SER A 459 -7.36 -0.72 6.43
C SER A 459 -7.33 -0.56 7.95
N PHE A 460 -6.81 -1.55 8.67
CA PHE A 460 -6.59 -1.43 10.11
C PHE A 460 -5.61 -0.31 10.44
N GLY A 461 -4.56 -0.14 9.61
CA GLY A 461 -3.56 0.91 9.79
C GLY A 461 -4.16 2.31 9.74
N THR A 462 -4.94 2.62 8.71
CA THR A 462 -5.61 3.92 8.58
C THR A 462 -6.62 4.15 9.69
N SER A 463 -7.44 3.14 10.01
CA SER A 463 -8.47 3.23 11.04
C SER A 463 -7.87 3.44 12.44
N ILE A 464 -6.84 2.68 12.80
CA ILE A 464 -6.15 2.83 14.09
C ILE A 464 -5.41 4.17 14.14
N ALA A 465 -4.79 4.62 13.05
CA ALA A 465 -4.12 5.91 12.98
C ALA A 465 -5.07 7.08 13.28
N THR A 466 -6.22 7.13 12.60
CA THR A 466 -7.22 8.19 12.81
C THR A 466 -7.80 8.15 14.23
N THR A 467 -8.07 6.96 14.75
CA THR A 467 -8.55 6.76 16.12
C THR A 467 -7.52 7.21 17.17
N CYS A 468 -6.25 6.83 16.98
CA CYS A 468 -5.18 7.25 17.89
C CYS A 468 -5.04 8.78 17.91
N ILE A 469 -5.03 9.43 16.73
CA ILE A 469 -4.96 10.90 16.67
C ILE A 469 -6.15 11.53 17.43
N SER A 470 -7.37 11.07 17.17
CA SER A 470 -8.57 11.61 17.81
C SER A 470 -8.53 11.42 19.32
N ARG A 471 -8.25 10.21 19.81
CA ARG A 471 -8.25 9.89 21.24
C ARG A 471 -7.05 10.49 21.98
N PHE A 472 -5.86 10.45 21.40
CA PHE A 472 -4.66 11.03 22.03
C PHE A 472 -4.72 12.56 22.04
N SER A 473 -5.28 13.20 20.98
CA SER A 473 -5.50 14.64 21.00
C SER A 473 -6.42 15.04 22.16
N GLN A 474 -7.54 14.34 22.36
CA GLN A 474 -8.44 14.56 23.50
C GLN A 474 -7.74 14.31 24.85
N MET A 475 -6.97 13.24 24.95
CA MET A 475 -6.23 12.91 26.17
C MET A 475 -5.20 14.00 26.51
N HIS A 476 -4.39 14.41 25.54
CA HIS A 476 -3.40 15.48 25.74
C HIS A 476 -4.05 16.83 26.02
N GLN A 477 -5.17 17.14 25.34
CA GLN A 477 -5.95 18.34 25.62
C GLN A 477 -6.42 18.36 27.08
N ASN A 478 -7.02 17.26 27.56
CA ASN A 478 -7.45 17.15 28.96
C ASN A 478 -6.31 17.29 29.98
N MET A 479 -5.13 16.77 29.64
CA MET A 479 -3.95 16.93 30.50
C MET A 479 -3.43 18.38 30.52
N MET A 480 -3.43 19.04 29.37
CA MET A 480 -2.84 20.38 29.22
C MET A 480 -3.79 21.47 29.69
N VAL A 481 -5.12 21.28 29.59
CA VAL A 481 -6.11 22.28 29.98
C VAL A 481 -6.02 22.66 31.46
N GLY A 482 -5.59 21.72 32.31
CA GLY A 482 -5.38 21.97 33.74
C GLY A 482 -4.32 23.02 34.04
N TYR A 483 -3.42 23.30 33.11
CA TYR A 483 -2.40 24.34 33.25
C TYR A 483 -2.87 25.72 32.73
N LEU A 484 -4.02 25.80 32.04
CA LEU A 484 -4.60 27.02 31.51
C LEU A 484 -5.60 27.62 32.54
N ASN A 485 -5.08 28.06 33.65
CA ASN A 485 -5.86 28.68 34.70
C ASN A 485 -5.15 29.95 35.22
N ASP A 486 -5.88 30.90 35.77
CA ASP A 486 -5.35 32.19 36.23
C ASP A 486 -4.38 32.08 37.42
N LEU A 487 -4.34 30.92 38.09
CA LEU A 487 -3.39 30.65 39.18
C LEU A 487 -2.00 30.28 38.62
N ASN A 488 -1.90 29.93 37.33
CA ASN A 488 -0.63 29.70 36.69
C ASN A 488 -0.02 31.03 36.20
N PRO A 489 1.07 31.51 36.82
CA PRO A 489 1.64 32.82 36.50
C PRO A 489 2.12 32.92 35.04
N VAL A 490 2.61 31.82 34.45
CA VAL A 490 3.06 31.79 33.06
C VAL A 490 1.87 31.95 32.10
N TYR A 491 0.73 31.33 32.41
CA TYR A 491 -0.47 31.47 31.60
C TYR A 491 -1.02 32.87 31.70
N ALA A 492 -1.18 33.40 32.93
CA ALA A 492 -1.69 34.74 33.18
C ALA A 492 -0.84 35.82 32.48
N GLU A 493 0.51 35.70 32.55
CA GLU A 493 1.43 36.60 31.86
C GLU A 493 1.28 36.50 30.33
N ARG A 494 1.17 35.31 29.75
CA ARG A 494 0.97 35.12 28.31
C ARG A 494 -0.37 35.73 27.84
N VAL A 495 -1.45 35.47 28.57
CA VAL A 495 -2.77 36.04 28.25
C VAL A 495 -2.72 37.58 28.35
N HIS A 496 -2.09 38.13 29.41
CA HIS A 496 -1.90 39.56 29.57
C HIS A 496 -1.14 40.19 28.41
N ASN A 497 0.01 39.63 28.05
CA ASN A 497 0.86 40.12 26.95
C ASN A 497 0.14 40.03 25.61
N ALA A 498 -0.55 38.94 25.33
CA ALA A 498 -1.37 38.78 24.11
C ALA A 498 -2.51 39.80 24.07
N THR A 499 -3.20 40.01 25.20
CA THR A 499 -4.28 41.02 25.35
C THR A 499 -3.76 42.42 25.07
N MET A 500 -2.61 42.81 25.69
CA MET A 500 -2.02 44.13 25.47
C MET A 500 -1.56 44.34 24.03
N HIS A 501 -1.03 43.30 23.38
CA HIS A 501 -0.67 43.41 21.96
C HIS A 501 -1.90 43.60 21.06
N MET A 502 -2.98 42.85 21.32
CA MET A 502 -4.22 42.94 20.53
C MET A 502 -5.02 44.21 20.83
N ALA A 503 -4.92 44.76 22.05
CA ALA A 503 -5.57 46.01 22.44
C ALA A 503 -5.06 47.25 21.67
N GLN A 504 -3.95 47.13 20.95
CA GLN A 504 -3.48 48.17 20.01
C GLN A 504 -4.36 48.30 18.76
N TYR A 505 -5.18 47.30 18.46
CA TYR A 505 -6.00 47.23 17.24
C TYR A 505 -7.49 47.16 17.52
N THR A 506 -7.92 46.90 18.80
CA THR A 506 -9.33 46.75 19.17
C THR A 506 -9.55 47.16 20.66
N ASP A 507 -10.79 47.16 21.12
CA ASP A 507 -11.09 47.42 22.53
C ASP A 507 -10.53 46.28 23.43
N ILE A 508 -10.28 46.62 24.70
CA ILE A 508 -9.58 45.74 25.65
C ILE A 508 -10.35 44.44 25.95
N ASN A 509 -11.68 44.49 25.94
CA ASN A 509 -12.52 43.31 26.20
C ASN A 509 -12.44 42.34 25.00
N THR A 510 -12.61 42.84 23.78
CA THR A 510 -12.44 42.06 22.55
C THR A 510 -11.00 41.49 22.43
N ALA A 511 -9.97 42.30 22.75
CA ALA A 511 -8.58 41.88 22.78
C ALA A 511 -8.36 40.72 23.77
N HIS A 512 -8.97 40.78 24.95
CA HIS A 512 -8.89 39.70 25.93
C HIS A 512 -9.53 38.39 25.42
N TYR A 513 -10.73 38.43 24.82
CA TYR A 513 -11.34 37.26 24.21
C TYR A 513 -10.51 36.70 23.04
N MET A 514 -9.90 37.55 22.24
CA MET A 514 -8.98 37.13 21.16
C MET A 514 -7.73 36.44 21.72
N ALA A 515 -7.15 36.93 22.81
CA ALA A 515 -6.03 36.34 23.50
C ALA A 515 -6.36 34.95 24.08
N LEU A 516 -7.52 34.79 24.71
CA LEU A 516 -8.01 33.50 25.21
C LEU A 516 -8.20 32.52 24.05
N ASN A 517 -8.78 32.97 22.94
CA ASN A 517 -8.96 32.16 21.74
C ASN A 517 -7.62 31.72 21.16
N GLN A 518 -6.61 32.60 21.11
CA GLN A 518 -5.25 32.26 20.68
C GLN A 518 -4.63 31.17 21.58
N MET A 519 -4.81 31.27 22.91
CA MET A 519 -4.32 30.23 23.84
C MET A 519 -5.05 28.90 23.63
N HIS A 520 -6.36 28.94 23.36
CA HIS A 520 -7.14 27.75 23.06
C HIS A 520 -6.67 27.07 21.76
N PHE A 521 -6.46 27.83 20.68
CA PHE A 521 -5.91 27.27 19.44
C PHE A 521 -4.50 26.68 19.64
N ALA A 522 -3.63 27.36 20.39
CA ALA A 522 -2.31 26.83 20.71
C ALA A 522 -2.37 25.52 21.51
N LEU A 523 -3.33 25.37 22.43
CA LEU A 523 -3.61 24.12 23.13
C LEU A 523 -4.02 23.01 22.17
N LEU A 524 -4.95 23.29 21.24
CA LEU A 524 -5.43 22.31 20.25
C LEU A 524 -4.30 21.86 19.33
N GLU A 525 -3.47 22.79 18.86
CA GLU A 525 -2.32 22.48 18.01
C GLU A 525 -1.30 21.61 18.75
N GLN A 526 -0.93 21.96 19.97
CA GLN A 526 0.02 21.19 20.78
C GLN A 526 -0.50 19.81 21.14
N SER A 527 -1.76 19.69 21.55
CA SER A 527 -2.37 18.40 21.89
C SER A 527 -2.45 17.48 20.67
N THR A 528 -2.74 18.05 19.50
CA THR A 528 -2.79 17.31 18.24
C THR A 528 -1.38 16.89 17.79
N LEU A 529 -0.37 17.76 17.94
CA LEU A 529 1.03 17.40 17.66
C LEU A 529 1.49 16.18 18.49
N TRP A 530 1.23 16.20 19.80
CA TRP A 530 1.57 15.07 20.67
C TRP A 530 0.83 13.80 20.28
N ALA A 531 -0.43 13.91 19.82
CA ALA A 531 -1.18 12.77 19.30
C ALA A 531 -0.51 12.15 18.04
N PHE A 532 -0.02 12.97 17.11
CA PHE A 532 0.76 12.48 15.97
C PHE A 532 2.06 11.80 16.39
N ILE A 533 2.81 12.41 17.31
CA ILE A 533 4.07 11.88 17.85
C ILE A 533 3.85 10.49 18.46
N ASP A 534 2.84 10.35 19.34
CA ASP A 534 2.56 9.09 20.01
C ASP A 534 2.07 8.03 19.02
N THR A 535 1.30 8.43 18.01
CA THR A 535 0.87 7.52 16.94
C THR A 535 2.06 7.01 16.13
N PHE A 536 3.03 7.85 15.77
CA PHE A 536 4.26 7.42 15.10
C PHE A 536 5.10 6.47 15.97
N ARG A 537 5.16 6.71 17.29
CA ARG A 537 5.86 5.81 18.24
C ARG A 537 5.20 4.43 18.30
N ILE A 538 3.85 4.36 18.32
CA ILE A 538 3.12 3.08 18.29
C ILE A 538 3.44 2.30 17.01
N PHE A 539 3.47 2.95 15.85
CA PHE A 539 3.82 2.28 14.60
C PHE A 539 5.28 1.85 14.53
N ALA A 540 6.18 2.63 15.13
CA ALA A 540 7.58 2.21 15.30
C ALA A 540 7.68 0.95 16.18
N LEU A 541 6.97 0.91 17.30
CA LEU A 541 6.90 -0.26 18.17
C LEU A 541 6.32 -1.48 17.47
N ALA A 542 5.27 -1.31 16.66
CA ALA A 542 4.69 -2.40 15.88
C ALA A 542 5.73 -3.07 14.96
N SER A 543 6.64 -2.28 14.36
CA SER A 543 7.74 -2.81 13.53
C SER A 543 8.75 -3.64 14.33
N PHE A 544 9.01 -3.30 15.58
CA PHE A 544 9.90 -4.09 16.44
C PHE A 544 9.22 -5.35 16.98
N VAL A 545 7.92 -5.27 17.33
CA VAL A 545 7.14 -6.40 17.89
C VAL A 545 7.03 -7.57 16.91
N ILE A 546 7.10 -7.33 15.61
CA ILE A 546 7.04 -8.42 14.62
C ILE A 546 8.39 -9.12 14.36
N ILE A 547 9.50 -8.58 14.83
CA ILE A 547 10.84 -9.17 14.64
C ILE A 547 10.93 -10.62 15.15
N PRO A 548 10.38 -10.98 16.33
CA PRO A 548 10.38 -12.37 16.79
C PRO A 548 9.73 -13.34 15.79
N LEU A 549 8.66 -12.94 15.08
CA LEU A 549 8.03 -13.79 14.06
C LEU A 549 8.99 -14.09 12.90
N LEU A 550 9.81 -13.10 12.51
CA LEU A 550 10.84 -13.31 11.50
C LEU A 550 11.89 -14.33 11.96
N LEU A 551 12.29 -14.31 13.22
CA LEU A 551 13.28 -15.24 13.76
C LEU A 551 12.78 -16.69 13.74
N LEU A 552 11.47 -16.91 13.90
CA LEU A 552 10.82 -18.22 13.85
C LEU A 552 10.70 -18.80 12.43
N MET A 553 10.81 -17.98 11.38
CA MET A 553 10.80 -18.47 9.99
C MET A 553 12.06 -19.30 9.71
N LYS A 554 11.95 -20.35 8.89
CA LYS A 554 13.08 -21.17 8.44
C LYS A 554 13.66 -20.57 7.17
N GLU A 555 14.98 -20.45 7.07
CA GLU A 555 15.65 -20.15 5.82
C GLU A 555 15.60 -21.37 4.92
N VAL A 556 15.17 -21.17 3.68
CA VAL A 556 15.31 -22.18 2.63
C VAL A 556 16.64 -21.89 1.95
N VAL A 557 17.69 -22.57 2.44
CA VAL A 557 19.00 -22.51 1.79
C VAL A 557 18.87 -23.22 0.43
N ASN A 558 18.80 -22.45 -0.63
CA ASN A 558 18.91 -22.98 -1.99
C ASN A 558 20.35 -23.51 -2.17
N LYS A 559 20.51 -24.83 -2.04
CA LYS A 559 21.73 -25.53 -2.48
C LYS A 559 21.90 -25.46 -3.98
#